data_963ba943c694a35f4c3522237c51b48e
#
_entry.id   963ba943c694a35f4c3522237c51b48e
#
_cell.length_a   1.000
_cell.length_b   1.000
_cell.length_c   1.000
_cell.angle_alpha   90.00
_cell.angle_beta   90.00
_cell.angle_gamma   90.00
#
_symmetry.space_group_name_H-M   'P 1'
#
loop_
_entity.id
_entity.type
_entity.pdbx_description
1 polymer ?
#
loop_
_entity_poly.entity_id
_entity_poly.type
_entity_poly.pdbx_seq_one_letter_code
_entity_poly.pdbx_strand_id
1 'polypeptide(L)'
;MNYFFFSMINATPASSPWMISFATFIARDLIMIIPALLIGLWLWGPKNSMDSQRAMVTKAAMALAFAMLSSACIGMLFPHDRPFVVGFGYNFLSHSPDSSFPSDHGTAIFTVALAFVFWHKVWSAITMMVIAIAIAWSRIYLGVHWPLDMVGAFLLGMVGCLFAQLVWNLFGESISNGMKRLYHLSFAIPISRGWVRS
;
A
#
# COMPACT_ATOMS: atom_id res chain seq x y z
N MET A 1 -3.07 -19.86 16.68
CA MET A 1 -3.68 -19.55 15.36
C MET A 1 -2.66 -18.98 14.38
N ASN A 2 -1.81 -18.00 14.76
CA ASN A 2 -0.85 -17.38 13.83
C ASN A 2 0.13 -18.40 13.22
N TYR A 3 0.78 -19.22 14.04
CA TYR A 3 1.67 -20.31 13.62
C TYR A 3 0.99 -21.34 12.71
N PHE A 4 -0.25 -21.70 13.02
CA PHE A 4 -1.04 -22.66 12.24
C PHE A 4 -1.29 -22.15 10.81
N PHE A 5 -1.81 -20.94 10.66
CA PHE A 5 -2.03 -20.38 9.33
C PHE A 5 -0.73 -20.10 8.58
N PHE A 6 0.33 -19.71 9.28
CA PHE A 6 1.65 -19.53 8.66
C PHE A 6 2.15 -20.83 8.07
N SER A 7 2.13 -21.96 8.83
CA SER A 7 2.60 -23.26 8.34
C SER A 7 1.81 -23.82 7.16
N MET A 8 0.55 -23.41 7.00
CA MET A 8 -0.26 -23.77 5.82
C MET A 8 0.11 -23.00 4.56
N ILE A 9 0.70 -21.81 4.71
CA ILE A 9 0.97 -20.89 3.59
C ILE A 9 2.46 -20.89 3.24
N ASN A 10 3.36 -20.98 4.23
CA ASN A 10 4.79 -20.84 4.04
C ASN A 10 5.36 -21.90 3.09
N ALA A 11 6.16 -21.46 2.12
CA ALA A 11 6.88 -22.33 1.22
C ALA A 11 7.85 -23.25 1.99
N THR A 12 8.12 -24.41 1.42
CA THR A 12 9.08 -25.39 1.92
C THR A 12 10.20 -25.60 0.90
N PRO A 13 11.31 -26.25 1.25
CA PRO A 13 12.36 -26.62 0.30
C PRO A 13 11.87 -27.49 -0.85
N ALA A 14 10.73 -28.16 -0.70
CA ALA A 14 10.10 -28.96 -1.76
C ALA A 14 9.20 -28.11 -2.68
N SER A 15 8.98 -26.83 -2.38
CA SER A 15 8.16 -25.94 -3.19
C SER A 15 8.84 -25.66 -4.54
N SER A 16 8.01 -25.51 -5.59
CA SER A 16 8.52 -25.24 -6.94
C SER A 16 9.38 -23.98 -7.01
N PRO A 17 10.59 -24.01 -7.57
CA PRO A 17 11.44 -22.83 -7.74
C PRO A 17 10.75 -21.71 -8.52
N TRP A 18 9.92 -22.07 -9.52
CA TRP A 18 9.12 -21.09 -10.27
C TRP A 18 8.14 -20.33 -9.36
N MET A 19 7.44 -21.04 -8.46
CA MET A 19 6.49 -20.40 -7.53
C MET A 19 7.19 -19.49 -6.53
N ILE A 20 8.38 -19.88 -6.04
CA ILE A 20 9.21 -19.04 -5.17
C ILE A 20 9.64 -17.76 -5.91
N SER A 21 10.11 -17.89 -7.18
CA SER A 21 10.50 -16.75 -8.00
C SER A 21 9.32 -15.82 -8.29
N PHE A 22 8.16 -16.37 -8.60
CA PHE A 22 6.92 -15.61 -8.82
C PHE A 22 6.47 -14.88 -7.57
N ALA A 23 6.45 -15.55 -6.42
CA ALA A 23 6.14 -14.92 -5.15
C ALA A 23 7.15 -13.81 -4.78
N THR A 24 8.44 -14.01 -5.10
CA THR A 24 9.49 -13.00 -4.87
C THR A 24 9.23 -11.75 -5.71
N PHE A 25 8.88 -11.89 -6.98
CA PHE A 25 8.48 -10.78 -7.85
C PHE A 25 7.29 -10.02 -7.25
N ILE A 26 6.24 -10.73 -6.82
CA ILE A 26 5.06 -10.11 -6.19
C ILE A 26 5.44 -9.40 -4.89
N ALA A 27 6.27 -10.02 -4.04
CA ALA A 27 6.63 -9.48 -2.72
C ALA A 27 7.50 -8.23 -2.79
N ARG A 28 8.37 -8.13 -3.82
CA ARG A 28 9.41 -7.10 -3.92
C ARG A 28 9.09 -6.03 -4.95
N ASP A 29 8.68 -6.45 -6.15
CA ASP A 29 8.64 -5.54 -7.29
C ASP A 29 7.22 -4.99 -7.54
N LEU A 30 6.17 -5.77 -7.26
CA LEU A 30 4.80 -5.37 -7.54
C LEU A 30 4.33 -4.18 -6.68
N ILE A 31 4.95 -3.93 -5.52
CA ILE A 31 4.63 -2.78 -4.66
C ILE A 31 4.85 -1.44 -5.38
N MET A 32 5.73 -1.41 -6.38
CA MET A 32 6.00 -0.20 -7.19
C MET A 32 4.79 0.26 -8.01
N ILE A 33 3.72 -0.55 -8.07
CA ILE A 33 2.45 -0.12 -8.65
C ILE A 33 1.85 1.08 -7.91
N ILE A 34 2.11 1.22 -6.60
CA ILE A 34 1.57 2.33 -5.78
C ILE A 34 2.02 3.70 -6.31
N PRO A 35 3.32 4.04 -6.33
CA PRO A 35 3.75 5.33 -6.83
C PRO A 35 3.39 5.50 -8.32
N ALA A 36 3.50 4.47 -9.14
CA ALA A 36 3.15 4.53 -10.55
C ALA A 36 1.67 4.90 -10.76
N LEU A 37 0.74 4.28 -10.04
CA LEU A 37 -0.68 4.60 -10.11
C LEU A 37 -1.00 5.99 -9.58
N LEU A 38 -0.48 6.36 -8.40
CA LEU A 38 -0.76 7.67 -7.81
C LEU A 38 -0.25 8.81 -8.70
N ILE A 39 0.96 8.68 -9.26
CA ILE A 39 1.52 9.64 -10.21
C ILE A 39 0.70 9.66 -11.51
N GLY A 40 0.41 8.48 -12.05
CA GLY A 40 -0.38 8.37 -13.29
C GLY A 40 -1.77 9.00 -13.15
N LEU A 41 -2.49 8.69 -12.08
CA LEU A 41 -3.80 9.27 -11.79
C LEU A 41 -3.74 10.78 -11.51
N TRP A 42 -2.64 11.26 -10.93
CA TRP A 42 -2.44 12.70 -10.69
C TRP A 42 -2.23 13.49 -11.98
N LEU A 43 -1.44 12.95 -12.90
CA LEU A 43 -1.00 13.66 -14.10
C LEU A 43 -1.96 13.50 -15.29
N TRP A 44 -2.61 12.33 -15.40
CA TRP A 44 -3.44 11.96 -16.55
C TRP A 44 -4.80 11.44 -16.13
N GLY A 45 -5.82 11.85 -16.86
CA GLY A 45 -7.21 11.39 -16.66
C GLY A 45 -8.19 12.10 -17.60
N PRO A 46 -9.47 11.72 -17.56
CA PRO A 46 -10.52 12.40 -18.31
C PRO A 46 -10.70 13.83 -17.80
N LYS A 47 -10.74 14.82 -18.70
CA LYS A 47 -10.85 16.23 -18.33
C LYS A 47 -11.98 16.53 -17.35
N ASN A 48 -13.13 15.89 -17.52
CA ASN A 48 -14.32 16.13 -16.70
C ASN A 48 -14.26 15.53 -15.29
N SER A 49 -13.20 14.75 -14.95
CA SER A 49 -13.05 14.08 -13.66
C SER A 49 -11.70 14.31 -12.99
N MET A 50 -10.88 15.22 -13.54
CA MET A 50 -9.53 15.47 -13.00
C MET A 50 -9.55 15.94 -11.55
N ASP A 51 -10.45 16.85 -11.19
CA ASP A 51 -10.54 17.38 -9.83
C ASP A 51 -10.93 16.28 -8.82
N SER A 52 -11.90 15.44 -9.16
CA SER A 52 -12.29 14.32 -8.29
C SER A 52 -11.20 13.26 -8.20
N GLN A 53 -10.47 13.02 -9.30
CA GLN A 53 -9.37 12.08 -9.33
C GLN A 53 -8.17 12.58 -8.51
N ARG A 54 -7.81 13.85 -8.62
CA ARG A 54 -6.78 14.48 -7.79
C ARG A 54 -7.17 14.51 -6.31
N ALA A 55 -8.43 14.79 -6.00
CA ALA A 55 -8.95 14.70 -4.63
C ALA A 55 -8.78 13.28 -4.05
N MET A 56 -9.12 12.25 -4.86
CA MET A 56 -8.91 10.85 -4.47
C MET A 56 -7.44 10.54 -4.22
N VAL A 57 -6.52 10.93 -5.13
CA VAL A 57 -5.08 10.72 -4.99
C VAL A 57 -4.53 11.44 -3.75
N THR A 58 -4.96 12.68 -3.49
CA THR A 58 -4.56 13.43 -2.28
C THR A 58 -5.02 12.71 -1.02
N LYS A 59 -6.27 12.26 -0.95
CA LYS A 59 -6.78 11.48 0.19
C LYS A 59 -6.01 10.17 0.36
N ALA A 60 -5.72 9.45 -0.73
CA ALA A 60 -4.94 8.22 -0.69
C ALA A 60 -3.50 8.47 -0.19
N ALA A 61 -2.85 9.55 -0.62
CA ALA A 61 -1.53 9.94 -0.14
C ALA A 61 -1.52 10.31 1.35
N MET A 62 -2.54 11.04 1.82
CA MET A 62 -2.71 11.37 3.24
C MET A 62 -2.95 10.11 4.09
N ALA A 63 -3.83 9.21 3.63
CA ALA A 63 -4.08 7.94 4.28
C ALA A 63 -2.82 7.08 4.38
N LEU A 64 -2.06 7.01 3.28
CA LEU A 64 -0.80 6.27 3.20
C LEU A 64 0.25 6.86 4.16
N ALA A 65 0.45 8.18 4.16
CA ALA A 65 1.38 8.84 5.06
C ALA A 65 1.03 8.58 6.53
N PHE A 66 -0.24 8.73 6.91
CA PHE A 66 -0.70 8.44 8.26
C PHE A 66 -0.50 6.97 8.64
N ALA A 67 -0.90 6.03 7.78
CA ALA A 67 -0.80 4.61 8.05
C ALA A 67 0.68 4.16 8.18
N MET A 68 1.57 4.64 7.29
CA MET A 68 2.99 4.30 7.35
C MET A 68 3.69 4.88 8.59
N LEU A 69 3.38 6.13 8.96
CA LEU A 69 3.91 6.72 10.21
C LEU A 69 3.41 5.94 11.43
N SER A 70 2.13 5.57 11.46
CA SER A 70 1.56 4.78 12.54
C SER A 70 2.16 3.38 12.59
N SER A 71 2.40 2.73 11.42
CA SER A 71 3.10 1.44 11.31
C SER A 71 4.49 1.52 11.96
N ALA A 72 5.28 2.52 11.58
CA ALA A 72 6.61 2.74 12.14
C ALA A 72 6.57 2.96 13.67
N CYS A 73 5.63 3.78 14.16
CA CYS A 73 5.44 4.00 15.60
C CYS A 73 5.07 2.71 16.33
N ILE A 74 4.14 1.92 15.80
CA ILE A 74 3.73 0.64 16.40
C ILE A 74 4.90 -0.34 16.42
N GLY A 75 5.65 -0.47 15.33
CA GLY A 75 6.81 -1.35 15.24
C GLY A 75 7.94 -1.00 16.23
N MET A 76 8.12 0.31 16.53
CA MET A 76 9.08 0.77 17.53
C MET A 76 8.59 0.56 18.98
N LEU A 77 7.29 0.78 19.24
CA LEU A 77 6.73 0.69 20.58
C LEU A 77 6.41 -0.74 21.01
N PHE A 78 6.05 -1.58 20.06
CA PHE A 78 5.64 -2.97 20.28
C PHE A 78 6.37 -3.90 19.30
N PRO A 79 7.71 -4.05 19.42
CA PRO A 79 8.49 -4.88 18.51
C PRO A 79 8.01 -6.33 18.57
N HIS A 80 7.86 -6.94 17.40
CA HIS A 80 7.42 -8.32 17.25
C HIS A 80 8.37 -9.03 16.28
N ASP A 81 8.92 -10.17 16.70
CA ASP A 81 9.89 -10.91 15.91
C ASP A 81 9.27 -11.55 14.66
N ARG A 82 10.02 -11.54 13.57
CA ARG A 82 9.64 -12.17 12.31
C ARG A 82 9.74 -13.70 12.41
N PRO A 83 9.00 -14.47 11.55
CA PRO A 83 9.08 -15.91 11.53
C PRO A 83 10.51 -16.45 11.48
N PHE A 84 11.35 -15.91 10.59
CA PHE A 84 12.73 -16.36 10.42
C PHE A 84 13.65 -15.96 11.58
N VAL A 85 13.33 -14.91 12.34
CA VAL A 85 14.09 -14.50 13.53
C VAL A 85 13.91 -15.51 14.67
N VAL A 86 12.67 -15.99 14.87
CA VAL A 86 12.37 -17.02 15.85
C VAL A 86 12.65 -18.44 15.36
N GLY A 87 13.23 -18.60 14.16
CA GLY A 87 13.56 -19.91 13.60
C GLY A 87 12.33 -20.74 13.19
N PHE A 88 11.19 -20.11 12.89
CA PHE A 88 9.96 -20.82 12.51
C PHE A 88 9.72 -20.77 11.00
N GLY A 89 9.54 -21.93 10.38
CA GLY A 89 9.32 -22.09 8.94
C GLY A 89 10.58 -21.84 8.10
N TYR A 90 10.38 -21.53 6.83
CA TYR A 90 11.44 -21.36 5.85
C TYR A 90 11.41 -19.94 5.30
N ASN A 91 12.58 -19.30 5.21
CA ASN A 91 12.75 -17.97 4.66
C ASN A 91 13.37 -18.02 3.25
N PHE A 92 12.64 -17.50 2.26
CA PHE A 92 13.08 -17.43 0.85
C PHE A 92 13.31 -16.00 0.36
N LEU A 93 13.16 -14.99 1.22
CA LEU A 93 13.36 -13.60 0.87
C LEU A 93 14.29 -12.92 1.89
N SER A 94 15.43 -12.41 1.43
CA SER A 94 16.30 -11.62 2.30
C SER A 94 15.57 -10.39 2.86
N HIS A 95 15.57 -10.26 4.18
CA HIS A 95 14.93 -9.17 4.90
C HIS A 95 15.69 -8.84 6.18
N SER A 96 15.66 -7.57 6.62
CA SER A 96 16.21 -7.16 7.90
C SER A 96 15.44 -7.79 9.08
N PRO A 97 16.09 -8.09 10.21
CA PRO A 97 15.46 -8.63 11.41
C PRO A 97 14.80 -7.55 12.27
N ASP A 98 14.16 -6.57 11.65
CA ASP A 98 13.37 -5.53 12.30
C ASP A 98 11.96 -6.04 12.68
N SER A 99 11.14 -5.18 13.32
CA SER A 99 9.80 -5.55 13.76
C SER A 99 8.96 -6.08 12.62
N SER A 100 8.24 -7.20 12.86
CA SER A 100 7.35 -7.84 11.90
C SER A 100 6.00 -7.14 11.79
N PHE A 101 5.49 -6.61 12.90
CA PHE A 101 4.11 -6.09 13.01
C PHE A 101 4.09 -4.56 13.12
N PRO A 102 3.16 -3.91 12.38
CA PRO A 102 2.45 -4.43 11.21
C PRO A 102 3.38 -4.52 9.99
N SER A 103 2.97 -5.22 8.94
CA SER A 103 3.77 -5.29 7.71
C SER A 103 3.74 -3.97 6.94
N ASP A 104 4.89 -3.35 6.66
CA ASP A 104 4.97 -2.10 5.90
C ASP A 104 4.44 -2.25 4.47
N HIS A 105 4.84 -3.32 3.76
CA HIS A 105 4.30 -3.63 2.44
C HIS A 105 2.78 -3.88 2.49
N GLY A 106 2.31 -4.62 3.50
CA GLY A 106 0.89 -4.84 3.74
C GLY A 106 0.17 -3.51 3.99
N THR A 107 0.70 -2.67 4.89
CA THR A 107 0.13 -1.36 5.22
C THR A 107 0.02 -0.47 4.00
N ALA A 108 1.09 -0.37 3.20
CA ALA A 108 1.09 0.45 2.00
C ALA A 108 0.04 -0.02 0.99
N ILE A 109 0.04 -1.30 0.63
CA ILE A 109 -0.84 -1.79 -0.43
C ILE A 109 -2.31 -1.85 0.00
N PHE A 110 -2.61 -2.27 1.25
CA PHE A 110 -3.98 -2.29 1.76
C PHE A 110 -4.55 -0.89 1.90
N THR A 111 -3.75 0.09 2.34
CA THR A 111 -4.20 1.49 2.40
C THR A 111 -4.61 2.00 1.03
N VAL A 112 -3.79 1.77 -0.01
CA VAL A 112 -4.13 2.19 -1.37
C VAL A 112 -5.32 1.40 -1.93
N ALA A 113 -5.39 0.09 -1.72
CA ALA A 113 -6.53 -0.72 -2.13
C ALA A 113 -7.83 -0.23 -1.49
N LEU A 114 -7.82 0.07 -0.19
CA LEU A 114 -8.96 0.64 0.54
C LEU A 114 -9.31 2.05 0.05
N ALA A 115 -8.32 2.89 -0.29
CA ALA A 115 -8.56 4.18 -0.91
C ALA A 115 -9.34 4.05 -2.23
N PHE A 116 -9.04 3.02 -3.02
CA PHE A 116 -9.80 2.70 -4.23
C PHE A 116 -11.22 2.21 -3.92
N VAL A 117 -11.39 1.41 -2.87
CA VAL A 117 -12.73 0.97 -2.41
C VAL A 117 -13.60 2.15 -2.00
N PHE A 118 -13.06 3.10 -1.25
CA PHE A 118 -13.83 4.22 -0.71
C PHE A 118 -14.07 5.34 -1.74
N TRP A 119 -13.13 5.56 -2.67
CA TRP A 119 -13.14 6.81 -3.46
C TRP A 119 -12.98 6.62 -4.97
N HIS A 120 -12.95 5.39 -5.46
CA HIS A 120 -12.78 5.12 -6.89
C HIS A 120 -13.83 4.15 -7.43
N LYS A 121 -13.67 3.70 -8.69
CA LYS A 121 -14.61 2.79 -9.34
C LYS A 121 -14.48 1.36 -8.81
N VAL A 122 -15.60 0.66 -8.71
CA VAL A 122 -15.68 -0.73 -8.18
C VAL A 122 -14.67 -1.67 -8.84
N TRP A 123 -14.55 -1.68 -10.15
CA TRP A 123 -13.63 -2.60 -10.85
C TRP A 123 -12.16 -2.36 -10.50
N SER A 124 -11.74 -1.10 -10.40
CA SER A 124 -10.38 -0.77 -9.97
C SER A 124 -10.14 -1.09 -8.50
N ALA A 125 -11.16 -0.93 -7.65
CA ALA A 125 -11.10 -1.34 -6.25
C ALA A 125 -10.91 -2.86 -6.10
N ILE A 126 -11.66 -3.66 -6.85
CA ILE A 126 -11.50 -5.12 -6.89
C ILE A 126 -10.09 -5.50 -7.35
N THR A 127 -9.62 -4.90 -8.45
CA THR A 127 -8.27 -5.17 -8.97
C THR A 127 -7.19 -4.84 -7.94
N MET A 128 -7.27 -3.68 -7.29
CA MET A 128 -6.31 -3.28 -6.26
C MET A 128 -6.36 -4.18 -5.03
N MET A 129 -7.55 -4.64 -4.64
CA MET A 129 -7.68 -5.57 -3.51
C MET A 129 -7.10 -6.95 -3.82
N VAL A 130 -7.28 -7.46 -5.05
CA VAL A 130 -6.64 -8.71 -5.50
C VAL A 130 -5.11 -8.59 -5.47
N ILE A 131 -4.57 -7.47 -5.94
CA ILE A 131 -3.13 -7.19 -5.87
C ILE A 131 -2.65 -7.12 -4.42
N ALA A 132 -3.40 -6.46 -3.54
CA ALA A 132 -3.07 -6.35 -2.12
C ALA A 132 -3.04 -7.74 -1.43
N ILE A 133 -4.03 -8.58 -1.71
CA ILE A 133 -4.08 -9.95 -1.19
C ILE A 133 -2.91 -10.78 -1.73
N ALA A 134 -2.56 -10.64 -3.02
CA ALA A 134 -1.43 -11.34 -3.61
C ALA A 134 -0.10 -10.94 -2.96
N ILE A 135 0.11 -9.63 -2.70
CA ILE A 135 1.31 -9.14 -1.99
C ILE A 135 1.31 -9.68 -0.55
N ALA A 136 0.20 -9.60 0.18
CA ALA A 136 0.11 -10.12 1.53
C ALA A 136 0.41 -11.63 1.59
N TRP A 137 -0.18 -12.42 0.69
CA TRP A 137 0.10 -13.83 0.56
C TRP A 137 1.59 -14.11 0.29
N SER A 138 2.19 -13.40 -0.66
CA SER A 138 3.60 -13.62 -1.03
C SER A 138 4.57 -13.36 0.14
N ARG A 139 4.27 -12.38 1.00
CA ARG A 139 5.08 -12.07 2.18
C ARG A 139 5.04 -13.20 3.22
N ILE A 140 3.87 -13.82 3.41
CA ILE A 140 3.71 -14.99 4.30
C ILE A 140 4.34 -16.23 3.66
N TYR A 141 4.09 -16.45 2.36
CA TYR A 141 4.61 -17.58 1.60
C TYR A 141 6.13 -17.63 1.63
N LEU A 142 6.80 -16.49 1.50
CA LEU A 142 8.26 -16.38 1.54
C LEU A 142 8.86 -16.35 2.96
N GLY A 143 8.05 -16.39 4.00
CA GLY A 143 8.49 -16.56 5.38
C GLY A 143 8.95 -15.27 6.08
N VAL A 144 8.60 -14.09 5.58
CA VAL A 144 9.06 -12.80 6.16
C VAL A 144 8.06 -12.15 7.10
N HIS A 145 6.77 -12.54 7.05
CA HIS A 145 5.72 -12.00 7.90
C HIS A 145 4.74 -13.07 8.38
N TRP A 146 4.14 -12.80 9.52
CA TRP A 146 3.04 -13.59 10.05
C TRP A 146 1.70 -13.20 9.39
N PRO A 147 0.70 -14.11 9.33
CA PRO A 147 -0.65 -13.78 8.88
C PRO A 147 -1.28 -12.59 9.63
N LEU A 148 -1.09 -12.50 10.95
CA LEU A 148 -1.62 -11.37 11.73
C LEU A 148 -0.98 -10.04 11.40
N ASP A 149 0.27 -10.01 10.89
CA ASP A 149 0.90 -8.77 10.43
C ASP A 149 0.12 -8.16 9.26
N MET A 150 -0.45 -9.02 8.41
CA MET A 150 -1.29 -8.59 7.28
C MET A 150 -2.67 -8.11 7.73
N VAL A 151 -3.24 -8.75 8.75
CA VAL A 151 -4.50 -8.29 9.35
C VAL A 151 -4.30 -6.92 10.01
N GLY A 152 -3.22 -6.76 10.79
CA GLY A 152 -2.86 -5.47 11.38
C GLY A 152 -2.64 -4.39 10.34
N ALA A 153 -1.96 -4.71 9.24
CA ALA A 153 -1.73 -3.82 8.11
C ALA A 153 -3.03 -3.38 7.42
N PHE A 154 -3.97 -4.30 7.21
CA PHE A 154 -5.30 -4.00 6.66
C PHE A 154 -6.09 -3.06 7.58
N LEU A 155 -6.14 -3.35 8.88
CA LEU A 155 -6.84 -2.51 9.85
C LEU A 155 -6.22 -1.11 9.95
N LEU A 156 -4.90 -1.04 9.92
CA LEU A 156 -4.20 0.25 9.94
C LEU A 156 -4.46 1.07 8.66
N GLY A 157 -4.52 0.42 7.51
CA GLY A 157 -4.93 1.04 6.25
C GLY A 157 -6.35 1.59 6.30
N MET A 158 -7.27 0.86 6.95
CA MET A 158 -8.65 1.33 7.15
C MET A 158 -8.69 2.58 8.04
N VAL A 159 -7.97 2.57 9.16
CA VAL A 159 -7.85 3.75 10.05
C VAL A 159 -7.24 4.95 9.30
N GLY A 160 -6.21 4.71 8.47
CA GLY A 160 -5.62 5.74 7.61
C GLY A 160 -6.61 6.36 6.64
N CYS A 161 -7.45 5.56 5.99
CA CYS A 161 -8.51 6.06 5.10
C CYS A 161 -9.58 6.87 5.85
N LEU A 162 -10.00 6.41 7.03
CA LEU A 162 -10.95 7.15 7.88
C LEU A 162 -10.36 8.49 8.34
N PHE A 163 -9.11 8.50 8.77
CA PHE A 163 -8.39 9.73 9.11
C PHE A 163 -8.33 10.71 7.93
N ALA A 164 -7.92 10.23 6.75
CA ALA A 164 -7.85 11.07 5.57
C ALA A 164 -9.22 11.64 5.16
N GLN A 165 -10.29 10.84 5.29
CA GLN A 165 -11.65 11.33 5.03
C GLN A 165 -12.09 12.39 6.04
N LEU A 166 -11.76 12.23 7.32
CA LEU A 166 -12.04 13.23 8.35
C LEU A 166 -11.33 14.55 8.05
N VAL A 167 -10.02 14.49 7.78
CA VAL A 167 -9.22 15.68 7.40
C VAL A 167 -9.77 16.34 6.13
N TRP A 168 -10.19 15.55 5.15
CA TRP A 168 -10.79 16.06 3.92
C TRP A 168 -12.13 16.75 4.16
N ASN A 169 -12.95 16.24 5.04
CA ASN A 169 -14.24 16.89 5.40
C ASN A 169 -14.04 18.24 6.09
N LEU A 170 -12.95 18.39 6.83
CA LEU A 170 -12.65 19.63 7.56
C LEU A 170 -11.90 20.67 6.71
N PHE A 171 -10.97 20.22 5.85
CA PHE A 171 -10.00 21.09 5.19
C PHE A 171 -9.89 20.86 3.67
N GLY A 172 -10.78 20.05 3.08
CA GLY A 172 -10.67 19.60 1.69
C GLY A 172 -10.59 20.73 0.66
N GLU A 173 -11.35 21.83 0.84
CA GLU A 173 -11.27 22.99 -0.06
C GLU A 173 -9.90 23.67 0.00
N SER A 174 -9.40 23.91 1.21
CA SER A 174 -8.09 24.55 1.40
C SER A 174 -6.96 23.69 0.84
N ILE A 175 -7.00 22.37 1.09
CA ILE A 175 -6.04 21.41 0.57
C ILE A 175 -6.11 21.37 -0.95
N SER A 176 -7.30 21.27 -1.54
CA SER A 176 -7.50 21.23 -3.00
C SER A 176 -6.96 22.50 -3.68
N ASN A 177 -7.28 23.67 -3.13
CA ASN A 177 -6.81 24.95 -3.66
C ASN A 177 -5.28 25.08 -3.56
N GLY A 178 -4.69 24.66 -2.43
CA GLY A 178 -3.23 24.62 -2.25
C GLY A 178 -2.55 23.69 -3.25
N MET A 179 -3.08 22.48 -3.43
CA MET A 179 -2.56 21.50 -4.38
C MET A 179 -2.67 21.97 -5.83
N LYS A 180 -3.79 22.60 -6.22
CA LYS A 180 -3.93 23.21 -7.56
C LYS A 180 -2.90 24.31 -7.81
N ARG A 181 -2.68 25.20 -6.85
CA ARG A 181 -1.65 26.25 -6.97
C ARG A 181 -0.25 25.65 -7.12
N LEU A 182 0.10 24.68 -6.27
CA LEU A 182 1.39 24.01 -6.33
C LEU A 182 1.58 23.30 -7.68
N TYR A 183 0.55 22.60 -8.15
CA TYR A 183 0.57 21.90 -9.43
C TYR A 183 0.80 22.87 -10.61
N HIS A 184 0.06 23.97 -10.69
CA HIS A 184 0.25 24.96 -11.75
C HIS A 184 1.62 25.64 -11.70
N LEU A 185 2.17 25.89 -10.53
CA LEU A 185 3.52 26.44 -10.38
C LEU A 185 4.60 25.43 -10.83
N SER A 186 4.50 24.17 -10.37
CA SER A 186 5.51 23.15 -10.63
C SER A 186 5.45 22.60 -12.06
N PHE A 187 4.27 22.53 -12.65
CA PHE A 187 4.03 21.93 -13.96
C PHE A 187 3.63 22.94 -15.04
N ALA A 188 3.94 24.24 -14.87
CA ALA A 188 3.60 25.28 -15.84
C ALA A 188 4.08 24.95 -17.27
N ILE A 189 5.35 24.50 -17.42
CA ILE A 189 5.94 24.13 -18.72
C ILE A 189 5.32 22.84 -19.28
N PRO A 190 5.23 21.71 -18.54
CA PRO A 190 4.55 20.52 -19.01
C PRO A 190 3.09 20.73 -19.42
N ILE A 191 2.35 21.57 -18.67
CA ILE A 191 0.96 21.93 -18.99
C ILE A 191 0.90 22.71 -20.31
N SER A 192 1.73 23.73 -20.49
CA SER A 192 1.75 24.54 -21.71
C SER A 192 2.13 23.74 -22.96
N ARG A 193 2.91 22.68 -22.80
CA ARG A 193 3.28 21.73 -23.87
C ARG A 193 2.27 20.60 -24.07
N GLY A 194 1.21 20.51 -23.26
CA GLY A 194 0.20 19.44 -23.35
C GLY A 194 0.68 18.06 -22.90
N TRP A 195 1.81 17.96 -22.21
CA TRP A 195 2.34 16.68 -21.71
C TRP A 195 1.55 16.14 -20.52
N VAL A 196 1.00 17.04 -19.73
CA VAL A 196 0.15 16.70 -18.57
C VAL A 196 -1.13 17.54 -18.62
N ARG A 197 -2.16 17.09 -17.91
CA ARG A 197 -3.46 17.76 -17.86
C ARG A 197 -3.42 18.96 -16.91
N SER A 198 -4.07 20.04 -17.30
CA SER A 198 -4.32 21.23 -16.45
C SER A 198 -5.37 20.95 -15.39
#